data_4e038adeed60076e4305ca9cb7757590
#
_entry.id   4e038adeed60076e4305ca9cb7757590
#
_cell.length_a   1.000
_cell.length_b   1.000
_cell.length_c   1.000
_cell.angle_alpha   90.00
_cell.angle_beta   90.00
_cell.angle_gamma   90.00
#
_symmetry.space_group_name_H-M   'P 1'
#
loop_
_entity.id
_entity.type
_entity.pdbx_description
1 polymer ?
#
loop_
_entity_poly.entity_id
_entity_poly.type
_entity_poly.pdbx_seq_one_letter_code
_entity_poly.pdbx_strand_id
1 'polypeptide(L)'
;MVSIVYGGDSYLNDQRVRDLTHQALNAYPDADVVELDATDADRYAFDEAVSPSLLADRAIVVVRNLQNADEKLGDVIAAYCGQSNNDANASPVICQHEGGTKGKRIHDLIIKAGAREEKVPDLKKADAKINFVMQQFERRHRRVN
;
A
#
# COMPACT_ATOMS: atom_id res chain seq x y z
N MET A 1 -7.28 -3.33 -7.45
CA MET A 1 -6.76 -4.10 -6.31
C MET A 1 -6.30 -3.17 -5.20
N VAL A 2 -6.64 -3.46 -3.97
CA VAL A 2 -6.19 -2.70 -2.81
C VAL A 2 -5.19 -3.54 -2.02
N SER A 3 -4.04 -2.94 -1.70
CA SER A 3 -2.99 -3.58 -0.90
C SER A 3 -2.68 -2.73 0.31
N ILE A 4 -2.36 -3.36 1.44
CA ILE A 4 -1.89 -2.66 2.64
C ILE A 4 -0.50 -3.18 2.97
N VAL A 5 0.48 -2.28 2.97
CA VAL A 5 1.84 -2.56 3.47
C VAL A 5 1.82 -2.27 4.96
N TYR A 6 1.99 -3.31 5.78
CA TYR A 6 1.70 -3.24 7.20
C TYR A 6 2.95 -3.46 8.04
N GLY A 7 3.24 -2.51 8.88
CA GLY A 7 4.19 -2.66 9.99
C GLY A 7 5.65 -2.67 9.62
N GLY A 8 6.43 -3.19 10.55
CA GLY A 8 7.84 -3.40 10.39
C GLY A 8 8.68 -2.14 10.48
N ASP A 9 9.92 -2.25 10.02
CA ASP A 9 10.84 -1.14 9.93
C ASP A 9 10.34 -0.11 8.92
N SER A 10 10.43 1.18 9.27
CA SER A 10 9.89 2.25 8.43
C SER A 10 10.56 2.33 7.05
N TYR A 11 11.86 2.07 6.99
CA TYR A 11 12.59 2.05 5.71
C TYR A 11 12.11 0.91 4.82
N LEU A 12 12.00 -0.30 5.37
CA LEU A 12 11.53 -1.46 4.63
C LEU A 12 10.07 -1.32 4.21
N ASN A 13 9.24 -0.75 5.07
CA ASN A 13 7.85 -0.47 4.77
C ASN A 13 7.74 0.49 3.57
N ASP A 14 8.46 1.60 3.61
CA ASP A 14 8.47 2.57 2.51
C ASP A 14 9.01 1.95 1.21
N GLN A 15 10.06 1.14 1.31
CA GLN A 15 10.63 0.45 0.16
C GLN A 15 9.60 -0.48 -0.49
N ARG A 16 8.80 -1.19 0.31
CA ARG A 16 7.77 -2.06 -0.21
C ARG A 16 6.66 -1.28 -0.92
N VAL A 17 6.27 -0.14 -0.36
CA VAL A 17 5.31 0.76 -1.01
C VAL A 17 5.83 1.21 -2.37
N ARG A 18 7.09 1.59 -2.46
CA ARG A 18 7.70 1.98 -3.73
C ARG A 18 7.74 0.84 -4.73
N ASP A 19 8.08 -0.37 -4.28
CA ASP A 19 8.11 -1.54 -5.15
C ASP A 19 6.73 -1.83 -5.75
N LEU A 20 5.69 -1.79 -4.92
CA LEU A 20 4.32 -2.01 -5.39
C LEU A 20 3.88 -0.91 -6.36
N THR A 21 4.26 0.33 -6.10
CA THR A 21 3.97 1.45 -6.99
C THR A 21 4.64 1.26 -8.35
N HIS A 22 5.90 0.84 -8.36
CA HIS A 22 6.62 0.54 -9.59
C HIS A 22 6.00 -0.62 -10.37
N GLN A 23 5.57 -1.67 -9.67
CA GLN A 23 4.88 -2.78 -10.31
C GLN A 23 3.58 -2.31 -10.97
N ALA A 24 2.83 -1.45 -10.29
CA ALA A 24 1.59 -0.90 -10.85
C ALA A 24 1.87 -0.03 -12.07
N LEU A 25 2.92 0.79 -12.03
CA LEU A 25 3.32 1.62 -13.19
C LEU A 25 3.78 0.77 -14.37
N ASN A 26 4.43 -0.37 -14.13
CA ASN A 26 4.80 -1.28 -15.20
C ASN A 26 3.57 -1.88 -15.88
N ALA A 27 2.51 -2.15 -15.10
CA ALA A 27 1.25 -2.66 -15.65
C ALA A 27 0.45 -1.55 -16.33
N TYR A 28 0.52 -0.32 -15.84
CA TYR A 28 -0.25 0.83 -16.34
C TYR A 28 0.66 2.04 -16.54
N PRO A 29 1.49 2.05 -17.60
CA PRO A 29 2.52 3.10 -17.77
C PRO A 29 1.97 4.52 -17.91
N ASP A 30 0.72 4.66 -18.37
CA ASP A 30 0.10 5.96 -18.57
C ASP A 30 -0.68 6.45 -17.35
N ALA A 31 -0.69 5.67 -16.27
CA ALA A 31 -1.42 6.04 -15.06
C ALA A 31 -0.72 7.18 -14.33
N ASP A 32 -1.54 8.08 -13.75
CA ASP A 32 -1.03 9.08 -12.81
C ASP A 32 -0.87 8.46 -11.43
N VAL A 33 0.21 8.83 -10.73
CA VAL A 33 0.41 8.44 -9.33
C VAL A 33 -0.09 9.56 -8.45
N VAL A 34 -1.08 9.28 -7.62
CA VAL A 34 -1.65 10.23 -6.66
C VAL A 34 -1.32 9.75 -5.27
N GLU A 35 -0.63 10.58 -4.50
CA GLU A 35 -0.26 10.26 -3.12
C GLU A 35 -1.12 11.07 -2.16
N LEU A 36 -1.75 10.37 -1.21
CA LEU A 36 -2.57 10.96 -0.15
C LEU A 36 -1.96 10.60 1.19
N ASP A 37 -2.00 11.55 2.14
CA ASP A 37 -1.65 11.28 3.53
C ASP A 37 -2.95 11.17 4.32
N ALA A 38 -3.22 10.00 4.90
CA ALA A 38 -4.45 9.76 5.65
C ALA A 38 -4.57 10.64 6.90
N THR A 39 -3.47 11.24 7.35
CA THR A 39 -3.50 12.20 8.46
C THR A 39 -4.35 13.42 8.10
N ASP A 40 -4.30 13.87 6.84
CA ASP A 40 -4.96 15.09 6.38
C ASP A 40 -6.06 14.83 5.36
N ALA A 41 -6.00 13.71 4.63
CA ALA A 41 -6.94 13.40 3.58
C ALA A 41 -8.28 12.92 4.16
N ASP A 42 -9.36 13.35 3.53
CA ASP A 42 -10.71 12.89 3.86
C ASP A 42 -11.23 11.91 2.78
N ARG A 43 -12.47 11.44 3.00
CA ARG A 43 -13.11 10.51 2.07
C ARG A 43 -13.29 11.10 0.67
N TYR A 44 -13.47 12.40 0.58
CA TYR A 44 -13.67 13.07 -0.72
C TYR A 44 -12.36 13.10 -1.51
N ALA A 45 -11.25 13.33 -0.84
CA ALA A 45 -9.94 13.29 -1.47
C ALA A 45 -9.65 11.90 -2.04
N PHE A 46 -10.03 10.84 -1.32
CA PHE A 46 -9.89 9.48 -1.81
C PHE A 46 -10.79 9.20 -3.01
N ASP A 47 -12.07 9.57 -2.92
CA ASP A 47 -13.01 9.37 -4.03
C ASP A 47 -12.55 10.09 -5.29
N GLU A 48 -12.03 11.31 -5.16
CA GLU A 48 -11.47 12.04 -6.29
C GLU A 48 -10.24 11.34 -6.87
N ALA A 49 -9.35 10.85 -6.01
CA ALA A 49 -8.10 10.22 -6.43
C ALA A 49 -8.33 8.95 -7.25
N VAL A 50 -9.33 8.13 -6.88
CA VAL A 50 -9.62 6.88 -7.59
C VAL A 50 -10.53 7.07 -8.80
N SER A 51 -11.08 8.26 -9.00
CA SER A 51 -11.96 8.54 -10.13
C SER A 51 -11.17 8.77 -11.40
N PRO A 52 -11.66 8.32 -12.57
CA PRO A 52 -10.99 8.59 -13.83
C PRO A 52 -10.86 10.09 -14.09
N SER A 53 -9.71 10.51 -14.62
CA SER A 53 -9.50 11.90 -15.01
C SER A 53 -9.59 12.06 -16.53
N LEU A 54 -9.69 13.32 -16.99
CA LEU A 54 -9.68 13.61 -18.42
C LEU A 54 -8.31 13.33 -19.06
N LEU A 55 -7.25 13.28 -18.25
CA LEU A 55 -5.87 13.14 -18.72
C LEU A 55 -5.35 11.71 -18.65
N ALA A 56 -5.94 10.90 -17.77
CA ALA A 56 -5.52 9.51 -17.60
C ALA A 56 -6.74 8.66 -17.26
N ASP A 57 -6.86 7.49 -17.88
CA ASP A 57 -7.97 6.57 -17.65
C ASP A 57 -7.88 5.89 -16.29
N ARG A 58 -6.71 5.93 -15.67
CA ARG A 58 -6.45 5.21 -14.42
C ARG A 58 -5.44 5.99 -13.58
N ALA A 59 -5.63 5.92 -12.26
CA ALA A 59 -4.67 6.44 -11.31
C ALA A 59 -4.10 5.29 -10.48
N ILE A 60 -2.89 5.47 -9.98
CA ILE A 60 -2.32 4.62 -8.93
C ILE A 60 -2.34 5.46 -7.67
N VAL A 61 -3.12 5.04 -6.68
CA VAL A 61 -3.32 5.84 -5.47
C VAL A 61 -2.50 5.24 -4.34
N VAL A 62 -1.64 6.06 -3.75
CA VAL A 62 -0.83 5.68 -2.59
C VAL A 62 -1.37 6.43 -1.37
N VAL A 63 -1.84 5.69 -0.36
CA VAL A 63 -2.37 6.26 0.87
C VAL A 63 -1.36 6.02 1.98
N ARG A 64 -0.69 7.09 2.39
CA ARG A 64 0.29 7.07 3.47
C ARG A 64 -0.37 7.22 4.83
N ASN A 65 0.24 6.64 5.85
CA ASN A 65 -0.17 6.81 7.25
C ASN A 65 -1.60 6.37 7.52
N LEU A 66 -1.97 5.20 7.00
CA LEU A 66 -3.33 4.66 7.17
C LEU A 66 -3.74 4.56 8.64
N GLN A 67 -2.77 4.40 9.57
CA GLN A 67 -3.04 4.37 11.00
C GLN A 67 -3.67 5.67 11.52
N ASN A 68 -3.52 6.78 10.79
CA ASN A 68 -4.07 8.08 11.16
C ASN A 68 -5.40 8.39 10.48
N ALA A 69 -5.91 7.47 9.64
CA ALA A 69 -7.17 7.68 8.92
C ALA A 69 -8.36 7.79 9.88
N ASP A 70 -9.31 8.68 9.55
CA ASP A 70 -10.56 8.71 10.27
C ASP A 70 -11.49 7.56 9.82
N GLU A 71 -12.60 7.36 10.53
CA GLU A 71 -13.52 6.27 10.22
C GLU A 71 -14.12 6.40 8.82
N LYS A 72 -14.45 7.60 8.42
CA LYS A 72 -15.10 7.84 7.11
C LYS A 72 -14.14 7.50 5.97
N LEU A 73 -12.88 7.88 6.10
CA LEU A 73 -11.86 7.51 5.12
C LEU A 73 -11.67 6.00 5.10
N GLY A 74 -11.58 5.36 6.26
CA GLY A 74 -11.47 3.91 6.35
C GLY A 74 -12.65 3.20 5.69
N ASP A 75 -13.85 3.67 5.93
CA ASP A 75 -15.07 3.10 5.37
C ASP A 75 -15.10 3.20 3.83
N VAL A 76 -14.71 4.36 3.27
CA VAL A 76 -14.72 4.53 1.82
C VAL A 76 -13.63 3.68 1.14
N ILE A 77 -12.48 3.52 1.77
CA ILE A 77 -11.45 2.64 1.25
C ILE A 77 -11.92 1.18 1.26
N ALA A 78 -12.56 0.74 2.34
CA ALA A 78 -13.10 -0.62 2.44
C ALA A 78 -14.19 -0.87 1.39
N ALA A 79 -15.09 0.09 1.20
CA ALA A 79 -16.14 -0.01 0.18
C ALA A 79 -15.54 -0.08 -1.22
N TYR A 80 -14.55 0.75 -1.51
CA TYR A 80 -13.83 0.71 -2.78
C TYR A 80 -13.14 -0.65 -2.99
N CYS A 81 -12.53 -1.20 -1.96
CA CYS A 81 -11.90 -2.52 -2.02
C CYS A 81 -12.90 -3.60 -2.44
N GLY A 82 -14.07 -3.62 -1.80
CA GLY A 82 -15.11 -4.59 -2.13
C GLY A 82 -15.62 -4.45 -3.57
N GLN A 83 -15.79 -3.22 -4.04
CA GLN A 83 -16.27 -2.95 -5.40
C GLN A 83 -15.21 -3.23 -6.46
N SER A 84 -13.96 -2.93 -6.17
CA SER A 84 -12.88 -2.99 -7.16
C SER A 84 -12.38 -4.41 -7.41
N ASN A 85 -12.66 -5.37 -6.54
CA ASN A 85 -12.16 -6.72 -6.68
C ASN A 85 -12.61 -7.39 -7.97
N ASN A 86 -13.75 -7.00 -8.52
CA ASN A 86 -14.32 -7.55 -9.75
C ASN A 86 -14.24 -6.57 -10.93
N ASP A 87 -13.54 -5.45 -10.78
CA ASP A 87 -13.44 -4.43 -11.81
C ASP A 87 -12.01 -4.35 -12.32
N ALA A 88 -11.79 -4.83 -13.55
CA ALA A 88 -10.48 -4.81 -14.19
C ALA A 88 -9.98 -3.39 -14.49
N ASN A 89 -10.90 -2.41 -14.52
CA ASN A 89 -10.56 -1.01 -14.82
C ASN A 89 -10.37 -0.16 -13.57
N ALA A 90 -10.52 -0.76 -12.38
CA ALA A 90 -10.36 -0.05 -11.13
C ALA A 90 -8.91 0.42 -10.94
N SER A 91 -8.74 1.59 -10.33
CA SER A 91 -7.42 2.13 -10.00
C SER A 91 -6.79 1.32 -8.86
N PRO A 92 -5.52 0.89 -9.01
CA PRO A 92 -4.81 0.25 -7.90
C PRO A 92 -4.63 1.20 -6.72
N VAL A 93 -4.80 0.69 -5.50
CA VAL A 93 -4.63 1.46 -4.27
C VAL A 93 -3.61 0.74 -3.39
N ILE A 94 -2.59 1.47 -2.98
CA ILE A 94 -1.53 0.97 -2.11
C ILE A 94 -1.57 1.77 -0.83
N CYS A 95 -1.94 1.14 0.28
CA CYS A 95 -2.01 1.78 1.59
C CYS A 95 -0.76 1.44 2.39
N GLN A 96 -0.26 2.40 3.16
CA GLN A 96 0.87 2.22 4.05
C GLN A 96 0.40 2.41 5.49
N HIS A 97 0.66 1.43 6.35
CA HIS A 97 0.33 1.43 7.77
C HIS A 97 1.59 1.12 8.57
N GLU A 98 1.84 1.89 9.62
CA GLU A 98 3.07 1.70 10.42
C GLU A 98 3.06 0.44 11.28
N GLY A 99 1.89 -0.19 11.46
CA GLY A 99 1.73 -1.34 12.34
C GLY A 99 1.30 -0.92 13.73
N GLY A 100 1.19 -1.87 14.64
CA GLY A 100 0.76 -1.62 16.00
C GLY A 100 -0.75 -1.52 16.14
N THR A 101 -1.20 -0.96 17.25
CA THR A 101 -2.63 -0.91 17.60
C THR A 101 -3.37 0.29 17.02
N LYS A 102 -2.65 1.38 16.73
CA LYS A 102 -3.27 2.58 16.18
C LYS A 102 -3.80 2.30 14.77
N GLY A 103 -5.07 2.56 14.54
CA GLY A 103 -5.69 2.35 13.25
C GLY A 103 -5.84 0.89 12.85
N LYS A 104 -5.70 -0.04 13.79
CA LYS A 104 -5.85 -1.46 13.50
C LYS A 104 -7.26 -1.83 13.07
N ARG A 105 -8.27 -1.18 13.63
CA ARG A 105 -9.65 -1.42 13.25
C ARG A 105 -9.89 -1.14 11.77
N ILE A 106 -9.36 -0.04 11.27
CA ILE A 106 -9.47 0.33 9.85
C ILE A 106 -8.70 -0.65 8.99
N HIS A 107 -7.48 -1.01 9.41
CA HIS A 107 -6.69 -2.03 8.72
C HIS A 107 -7.49 -3.33 8.57
N ASP A 108 -8.04 -3.84 9.69
CA ASP A 108 -8.77 -5.10 9.68
C ASP A 108 -10.04 -5.02 8.84
N LEU A 109 -10.72 -3.87 8.85
CA LEU A 109 -11.90 -3.64 8.03
C LEU A 109 -11.58 -3.74 6.53
N ILE A 110 -10.49 -3.12 6.11
CA ILE A 110 -10.08 -3.11 4.70
C ILE A 110 -9.60 -4.51 4.28
N ILE A 111 -8.87 -5.21 5.14
CA ILE A 111 -8.45 -6.59 4.87
C ILE A 111 -9.68 -7.50 4.73
N LYS A 112 -10.66 -7.36 5.61
CA LYS A 112 -11.91 -8.12 5.52
C LYS A 112 -12.67 -7.85 4.23
N ALA A 113 -12.57 -6.64 3.70
CA ALA A 113 -13.18 -6.28 2.42
C ALA A 113 -12.48 -6.88 1.21
N GLY A 114 -11.33 -7.53 1.40
CA GLY A 114 -10.63 -8.25 0.34
C GLY A 114 -9.27 -7.68 -0.04
N ALA A 115 -8.74 -6.73 0.70
CA ALA A 115 -7.42 -6.17 0.42
C ALA A 115 -6.32 -7.19 0.70
N ARG A 116 -5.23 -7.05 -0.05
CA ARG A 116 -4.04 -7.88 0.14
C ARG A 116 -3.16 -7.27 1.22
N GLU A 117 -2.77 -8.06 2.20
CA GLU A 117 -1.86 -7.63 3.26
C GLU A 117 -0.42 -8.01 2.91
N GLU A 118 0.46 -7.02 2.96
CA GLU A 118 1.91 -7.20 2.81
C GLU A 118 2.56 -6.87 4.15
N LYS A 119 2.92 -7.88 4.92
CA LYS A 119 3.61 -7.69 6.20
C LYS A 119 5.09 -7.44 5.98
N VAL A 120 5.61 -6.42 6.67
CA VAL A 120 7.01 -6.02 6.58
C VAL A 120 7.74 -6.47 7.84
N PRO A 121 8.94 -7.05 7.73
CA PRO A 121 9.70 -7.47 8.92
C PRO A 121 10.06 -6.31 9.83
N ASP A 122 10.01 -6.58 11.15
CA ASP A 122 10.49 -5.66 12.16
C ASP A 122 11.95 -5.98 12.45
N LEU A 123 12.84 -5.00 12.28
CA LEU A 123 14.27 -5.19 12.47
C LEU A 123 14.62 -5.63 13.90
N LYS A 124 13.88 -5.15 14.90
CA LYS A 124 14.14 -5.53 16.30
C LYS A 124 13.85 -6.99 16.59
N LYS A 125 12.90 -7.57 15.88
CA LYS A 125 12.52 -8.98 16.05
C LYS A 125 13.28 -9.91 15.14
N ALA A 126 14.08 -9.38 14.25
CA ALA A 126 14.69 -10.13 13.16
C ALA A 126 16.21 -10.14 13.21
N ASP A 127 16.84 -9.82 14.35
CA ASP A 127 18.31 -9.79 14.45
C ASP A 127 18.96 -11.08 13.93
N ALA A 128 18.40 -12.23 14.31
CA ALA A 128 18.90 -13.51 13.81
C ALA A 128 18.61 -13.73 12.33
N LYS A 129 17.52 -13.14 11.80
CA LYS A 129 17.14 -13.28 10.40
C LYS A 129 17.87 -12.29 9.50
N ILE A 130 18.34 -11.19 10.03
CA ILE A 130 19.08 -10.18 9.26
C ILE A 130 20.31 -10.79 8.64
N ASN A 131 21.09 -11.55 9.39
CA ASN A 131 22.28 -12.21 8.87
C ASN A 131 21.94 -13.16 7.71
N PHE A 132 20.85 -13.88 7.82
CA PHE A 132 20.40 -14.78 6.75
C PHE A 132 20.00 -14.00 5.49
N VAL A 133 19.26 -12.94 5.65
CA VAL A 133 18.84 -12.09 4.53
C VAL A 133 20.04 -11.44 3.86
N MET A 134 21.00 -10.94 4.61
CA MET A 134 22.22 -10.35 4.08
C MET A 134 23.04 -11.37 3.30
N GLN A 135 23.16 -12.60 3.78
CA GLN A 135 23.83 -13.67 3.07
C GLN A 135 23.16 -13.97 1.73
N GLN A 136 21.84 -14.01 1.68
CA GLN A 136 21.10 -14.22 0.44
C GLN A 136 21.29 -13.06 -0.54
N PHE A 137 21.31 -11.83 -0.02
CA PHE A 137 21.56 -10.65 -0.84
C PHE A 137 22.95 -10.71 -1.49
N GLU A 138 23.96 -11.06 -0.73
CA GLU A 138 25.33 -11.20 -1.25
C GLU A 138 25.41 -12.28 -2.33
N ARG A 139 24.74 -13.41 -2.15
CA ARG A 139 24.69 -14.47 -3.16
C ARG A 139 24.07 -13.99 -4.45
N ARG A 140 22.94 -13.27 -4.37
CA ARG A 140 22.28 -12.70 -5.56
C ARG A 140 23.17 -11.69 -6.25
N HIS A 141 23.83 -10.86 -5.49
CA HIS A 141 24.73 -9.84 -6.03
C HIS A 141 25.90 -10.51 -6.78
N ARG A 142 26.47 -11.55 -6.23
CA ARG A 142 27.52 -12.32 -6.87
C ARG A 142 27.06 -13.00 -8.15
N ARG A 143 25.80 -13.45 -8.21
CA ARG A 143 25.27 -14.10 -9.41
C ARG A 143 25.00 -13.09 -10.53
N VAL A 144 24.69 -11.87 -10.19
CA VAL A 144 24.42 -10.81 -11.17
C VAL A 144 25.74 -10.30 -11.79
N ASN A 145 26.82 -10.41 -11.04
CA ASN A 145 28.13 -10.04 -11.52
C ASN A 145 28.80 -11.22 -12.24
#